data_b4d115d49f0db4a7b34b73427c80a948
#
_entry.id   b4d115d49f0db4a7b34b73427c80a948
#
_cell.length_a   1.000
_cell.length_b   1.000
_cell.length_c   1.000
_cell.angle_alpha   90.00
_cell.angle_beta   90.00
_cell.angle_gamma   90.00
#
_symmetry.space_group_name_H-M   'P 1'
#
loop_
_entity.id
_entity.type
_entity.pdbx_description
1 polymer ?
#
loop_
_entity_poly.entity_id
_entity_poly.type
_entity_poly.pdbx_seq_one_letter_code
_entity_poly.pdbx_strand_id
1 'polypeptide(L)'
;VSPFTMNMLRGETDETRLLLNFRAYLDGFSKHVQDVITKFDLRHYVEKLNDVHRLGMMIDKMTDKSINLGMRPVLDDEGKEKIPALDNHTMGTLFEELLRKFNEDYSVTEAGEHYTPRDYVALLADLAVLPVADQLRNGTYDIYDGACGTGGILSIVQERFAEIANEKGRRFKTSLFGQELQPETFATCKADLMLSGNSTTFSYIHNGVVRDRFANGSTISENGHPGKKFDFCISNPPFGTPWKADLEKWGLKPTEKKNIQDPRFYWPDSDKSFIPDIGDPQMLFLANNVSRMKSDGQGTRIVEIHNGSSLFTGNAGGGESNLRRYIIENDMLEAIIAVPLNMFYNTGIGTFVWIVTNRKEERRRGKVQLIDATSISTPLRKNLGNKNCEIDEEGRKAILQLLTSFEENEQSKIFDNREFGYWQITVQRPLRLRVLTDINWNEVGLKEAEKIECKTAIENVPADMPLDDWDGYACQLKLKKTLAKKLRPFITVTDPSAKAVEGEADPKLKDTEQVPLLYPGGIDVFMQNEVLPYAPDAYVDEDATVVGYELSFTKYFYKPVELR
;
A
#
# COMPACT_ATOMS: atom_id res chain seq x y z
N VAL A 1 19.99 36.11 9.89
CA VAL A 1 19.96 35.88 11.33
C VAL A 1 19.06 36.97 11.94
N SER A 2 18.09 36.58 12.77
CA SER A 2 17.18 37.52 13.44
C SER A 2 17.96 38.47 14.35
N PRO A 3 17.60 39.75 14.40
CA PRO A 3 18.13 40.67 15.41
C PRO A 3 17.53 40.41 16.81
N PHE A 4 16.49 39.60 16.90
CA PHE A 4 15.75 39.30 18.16
C PHE A 4 15.96 37.86 18.59
N THR A 5 15.91 37.64 19.91
CA THR A 5 15.76 36.33 20.56
C THR A 5 14.43 36.32 21.31
N MET A 6 13.88 35.15 21.63
CA MET A 6 12.64 35.06 22.42
C MET A 6 12.73 35.79 23.77
N ASN A 7 13.88 35.71 24.43
CA ASN A 7 14.11 36.43 25.69
C ASN A 7 14.10 37.97 25.53
N MET A 8 14.50 38.50 24.36
CA MET A 8 14.44 39.95 24.11
C MET A 8 13.02 40.44 23.84
N LEU A 9 12.11 39.55 23.44
CA LEU A 9 10.70 39.86 23.24
C LEU A 9 9.88 39.80 24.54
N ARG A 10 10.44 39.20 25.58
CA ARG A 10 9.81 39.12 26.90
C ARG A 10 9.71 40.50 27.53
N GLY A 11 8.52 40.81 28.05
CA GLY A 11 8.29 42.10 28.76
C GLY A 11 8.00 43.29 27.84
N GLU A 12 7.92 43.13 26.54
CA GLU A 12 7.41 44.18 25.65
C GLU A 12 5.89 44.35 25.89
N THR A 13 5.51 45.57 26.25
CA THR A 13 4.13 45.92 26.63
C THR A 13 3.32 46.52 25.47
N ASP A 14 4.00 47.02 24.43
CA ASP A 14 3.36 47.50 23.20
C ASP A 14 3.11 46.30 22.27
N GLU A 15 1.85 45.92 22.15
CA GLU A 15 1.43 44.75 21.36
C GLU A 15 1.76 44.88 19.87
N THR A 16 1.64 46.09 19.30
CA THR A 16 1.99 46.32 17.89
C THR A 16 3.49 46.10 17.67
N ARG A 17 4.30 46.60 18.61
CA ARG A 17 5.75 46.45 18.57
C ARG A 17 6.17 45.01 18.84
N LEU A 18 5.50 44.33 19.76
CA LEU A 18 5.71 42.91 20.04
C LEU A 18 5.45 42.05 18.80
N LEU A 19 4.34 42.27 18.13
CA LEU A 19 4.00 41.55 16.89
C LEU A 19 5.03 41.77 15.79
N LEU A 20 5.43 43.02 15.55
CA LEU A 20 6.45 43.37 14.55
C LEU A 20 7.80 42.70 14.85
N ASN A 21 8.24 42.76 16.12
CA ASN A 21 9.50 42.16 16.57
C ASN A 21 9.44 40.63 16.48
N PHE A 22 8.30 40.02 16.80
CA PHE A 22 8.11 38.57 16.68
C PHE A 22 8.13 38.11 15.20
N ARG A 23 7.50 38.85 14.30
CA ARG A 23 7.62 38.61 12.86
C ARG A 23 9.07 38.69 12.39
N ALA A 24 9.81 39.71 12.76
CA ALA A 24 11.22 39.85 12.44
C ALA A 24 12.08 38.73 13.07
N TYR A 25 11.70 38.22 14.25
CA TYR A 25 12.31 37.03 14.85
C TYR A 25 12.10 35.80 13.95
N LEU A 26 10.88 35.55 13.48
CA LEU A 26 10.56 34.43 12.58
C LEU A 26 11.27 34.57 11.23
N ASP A 27 11.38 35.78 10.67
CA ASP A 27 12.06 36.05 9.40
C ASP A 27 13.56 35.77 9.43
N GLY A 28 14.15 35.74 10.61
CA GLY A 28 15.58 35.48 10.78
C GLY A 28 16.02 34.03 10.67
N PHE A 29 15.09 33.09 10.56
CA PHE A 29 15.40 31.66 10.44
C PHE A 29 15.84 31.28 9.00
N SER A 30 16.51 30.13 8.88
CA SER A 30 16.94 29.57 7.60
C SER A 30 15.76 29.22 6.68
N LYS A 31 16.01 29.08 5.36
CA LYS A 31 14.97 28.70 4.38
C LYS A 31 14.19 27.44 4.78
N HIS A 32 14.86 26.44 5.32
CA HIS A 32 14.20 25.20 5.76
C HIS A 32 13.27 25.41 6.95
N VAL A 33 13.68 26.25 7.93
CA VAL A 33 12.84 26.63 9.06
C VAL A 33 11.68 27.53 8.61
N GLN A 34 11.91 28.43 7.65
CA GLN A 34 10.85 29.26 7.05
C GLN A 34 9.77 28.38 6.36
N ASP A 35 10.18 27.31 5.69
CA ASP A 35 9.26 26.35 5.11
C ASP A 35 8.39 25.67 6.18
N VAL A 36 8.98 25.24 7.30
CA VAL A 36 8.28 24.70 8.46
C VAL A 36 7.29 25.72 9.06
N ILE A 37 7.74 26.97 9.29
CA ILE A 37 6.90 28.07 9.79
C ILE A 37 5.69 28.30 8.89
N THR A 38 5.89 28.27 7.58
CA THR A 38 4.83 28.45 6.57
C THR A 38 3.84 27.30 6.57
N LYS A 39 4.31 26.06 6.63
CA LYS A 39 3.47 24.86 6.63
C LYS A 39 2.63 24.72 7.89
N PHE A 40 3.14 25.15 9.05
CA PHE A 40 2.37 25.23 10.28
C PHE A 40 1.44 26.45 10.35
N ASP A 41 1.44 27.30 9.34
CA ASP A 41 0.70 28.58 9.35
C ASP A 41 0.96 29.42 10.62
N LEU A 42 2.20 29.30 11.16
CA LEU A 42 2.54 29.88 12.46
C LEU A 42 2.34 31.40 12.50
N ARG A 43 2.55 32.09 11.36
CA ARG A 43 2.36 33.56 11.27
C ARG A 43 0.91 33.94 11.53
N HIS A 44 -0.03 33.21 10.98
CA HIS A 44 -1.46 33.42 11.21
C HIS A 44 -1.86 33.15 12.67
N TYR A 45 -1.32 32.09 13.29
CA TYR A 45 -1.58 31.84 14.71
C TYR A 45 -0.98 32.92 15.60
N VAL A 46 0.18 33.47 15.27
CA VAL A 46 0.79 34.60 15.97
C VAL A 46 -0.10 35.85 15.88
N GLU A 47 -0.66 36.15 14.72
CA GLU A 47 -1.63 37.23 14.52
C GLU A 47 -2.89 37.03 15.37
N LYS A 48 -3.49 35.82 15.32
CA LYS A 48 -4.64 35.48 16.18
C LYS A 48 -4.36 35.62 17.66
N LEU A 49 -3.18 35.22 18.14
CA LEU A 49 -2.78 35.39 19.54
C LEU A 49 -2.63 36.87 19.91
N ASN A 50 -2.14 37.70 18.99
CA ASN A 50 -2.04 39.13 19.18
C ASN A 50 -3.41 39.79 19.24
N ASP A 51 -4.34 39.40 18.33
CA ASP A 51 -5.70 39.95 18.27
C ASP A 51 -6.52 39.68 19.55
N VAL A 52 -6.22 38.59 20.25
CA VAL A 52 -6.84 38.23 21.52
C VAL A 52 -5.94 38.60 22.76
N HIS A 53 -4.94 39.44 22.56
CA HIS A 53 -4.02 39.92 23.62
C HIS A 53 -3.31 38.80 24.38
N ARG A 54 -2.95 37.69 23.72
CA ARG A 54 -2.33 36.49 24.32
C ARG A 54 -0.88 36.24 23.87
N LEU A 55 -0.37 37.00 22.88
CA LEU A 55 0.97 36.80 22.34
C LEU A 55 2.05 36.99 23.43
N GLY A 56 1.98 38.04 24.23
CA GLY A 56 2.91 38.28 25.35
C GLY A 56 2.88 37.15 26.38
N MET A 57 1.71 36.69 26.76
CA MET A 57 1.56 35.55 27.68
C MET A 57 2.17 34.25 27.13
N MET A 58 2.06 34.00 25.86
CA MET A 58 2.70 32.83 25.19
C MET A 58 4.22 32.95 25.32
N ILE A 59 4.79 34.09 24.97
CA ILE A 59 6.24 34.34 25.06
C ILE A 59 6.73 34.19 26.51
N ASP A 60 6.02 34.76 27.50
CA ASP A 60 6.36 34.63 28.91
C ASP A 60 6.36 33.17 29.37
N LYS A 61 5.38 32.37 28.92
CA LYS A 61 5.30 30.95 29.22
C LYS A 61 6.46 30.17 28.59
N MET A 62 6.76 30.40 27.30
CA MET A 62 7.84 29.70 26.60
C MET A 62 9.25 30.10 27.13
N THR A 63 9.39 31.29 27.73
CA THR A 63 10.64 31.78 28.30
C THR A 63 10.69 31.68 29.81
N ASP A 64 9.74 30.96 30.44
CA ASP A 64 9.72 30.76 31.89
C ASP A 64 10.98 30.01 32.35
N LYS A 65 11.56 30.49 33.48
CA LYS A 65 12.79 29.92 34.04
C LYS A 65 12.64 28.47 34.54
N SER A 66 11.42 27.99 34.71
CA SER A 66 11.13 26.61 35.09
C SER A 66 11.09 25.65 33.92
N ILE A 67 11.10 26.16 32.68
CA ILE A 67 11.02 25.37 31.44
C ILE A 67 12.35 25.47 30.71
N ASN A 68 12.94 24.33 30.38
CA ASN A 68 14.11 24.25 29.52
C ASN A 68 13.76 23.55 28.19
N LEU A 69 13.61 24.33 27.14
CA LEU A 69 13.41 23.82 25.78
C LEU A 69 14.75 23.69 25.00
N GLY A 70 15.88 23.85 25.70
CA GLY A 70 17.21 23.80 25.10
C GLY A 70 17.85 22.41 25.18
N MET A 71 18.78 22.17 24.28
CA MET A 71 19.59 20.94 24.24
C MET A 71 20.71 20.87 25.30
N ARG A 72 20.79 21.84 26.20
CA ARG A 72 21.77 21.85 27.30
C ARG A 72 21.02 22.00 28.61
N PRO A 73 21.46 21.30 29.67
CA PRO A 73 20.85 21.46 30.98
C PRO A 73 21.06 22.89 31.52
N VAL A 74 20.14 23.38 32.30
CA VAL A 74 20.31 24.59 33.09
C VAL A 74 21.00 24.19 34.37
N LEU A 75 22.15 24.80 34.66
CA LEU A 75 22.92 24.54 35.87
C LEU A 75 22.56 25.56 36.94
N ASP A 76 22.69 25.20 38.22
CA ASP A 76 22.66 26.11 39.36
C ASP A 76 24.02 26.83 39.54
N ASP A 77 24.11 27.68 40.55
CA ASP A 77 25.33 28.43 40.84
C ASP A 77 26.51 27.55 41.29
N GLU A 78 26.25 26.30 41.66
CA GLU A 78 27.24 25.29 42.03
C GLU A 78 27.67 24.39 40.86
N GLY A 79 27.09 24.63 39.67
CA GLY A 79 27.36 23.83 38.45
C GLY A 79 26.62 22.50 38.42
N LYS A 80 25.65 22.26 39.30
CA LYS A 80 24.80 21.08 39.30
C LYS A 80 23.57 21.30 38.42
N GLU A 81 23.11 20.24 37.79
CA GLU A 81 21.94 20.28 36.95
C GLU A 81 20.68 20.64 37.73
N LYS A 82 20.09 21.79 37.39
CA LYS A 82 18.86 22.31 37.97
C LYS A 82 17.63 21.95 37.17
N ILE A 83 17.72 22.04 35.86
CA ILE A 83 16.68 21.61 34.91
C ILE A 83 17.36 20.82 33.81
N PRO A 84 16.88 19.58 33.52
CA PRO A 84 17.48 18.74 32.50
C PRO A 84 17.39 19.36 31.11
N ALA A 85 18.30 18.97 30.27
CA ALA A 85 18.19 19.24 28.82
C ALA A 85 16.97 18.54 28.24
N LEU A 86 16.34 19.18 27.29
CA LEU A 86 15.37 18.52 26.45
C LEU A 86 16.14 17.82 25.30
N ASP A 87 16.59 16.59 25.55
CA ASP A 87 17.25 15.79 24.53
C ASP A 87 16.25 15.32 23.46
N ASN A 88 16.77 14.84 22.35
CA ASN A 88 15.98 14.44 21.20
C ASN A 88 14.99 13.31 21.52
N HIS A 89 15.39 12.37 22.35
CA HIS A 89 14.53 11.26 22.78
C HIS A 89 13.35 11.76 23.60
N THR A 90 13.64 12.64 24.58
CA THR A 90 12.61 13.28 25.43
C THR A 90 11.69 14.19 24.61
N MET A 91 12.25 14.95 23.64
CA MET A 91 11.46 15.78 22.72
C MET A 91 10.52 14.90 21.86
N GLY A 92 11.01 13.82 21.28
CA GLY A 92 10.21 12.89 20.51
C GLY A 92 9.08 12.29 21.35
N THR A 93 9.38 11.82 22.57
CA THR A 93 8.38 11.26 23.50
C THR A 93 7.32 12.30 23.89
N LEU A 94 7.74 13.53 24.20
CA LEU A 94 6.82 14.62 24.52
C LEU A 94 5.91 14.96 23.34
N PHE A 95 6.46 14.97 22.14
CA PHE A 95 5.73 15.28 20.92
C PHE A 95 4.70 14.18 20.60
N GLU A 96 5.08 12.91 20.77
CA GLU A 96 4.16 11.78 20.67
C GLU A 96 3.00 11.87 21.64
N GLU A 97 3.29 12.20 22.88
CA GLU A 97 2.27 12.35 23.93
C GLU A 97 1.33 13.54 23.64
N LEU A 98 1.85 14.62 23.07
CA LEU A 98 1.03 15.75 22.60
C LEU A 98 0.14 15.34 21.44
N LEU A 99 0.68 14.65 20.42
CA LEU A 99 -0.10 14.15 19.28
C LEU A 99 -1.17 13.15 19.73
N ARG A 100 -0.82 12.25 20.66
CA ARG A 100 -1.78 11.31 21.25
C ARG A 100 -2.94 12.03 21.92
N LYS A 101 -2.65 13.04 22.77
CA LYS A 101 -3.68 13.86 23.42
C LYS A 101 -4.53 14.63 22.42
N PHE A 102 -3.91 15.23 21.40
CA PHE A 102 -4.66 15.90 20.33
C PHE A 102 -5.61 14.95 19.62
N ASN A 103 -5.17 13.74 19.30
CA ASN A 103 -5.99 12.73 18.62
C ASN A 103 -7.12 12.19 19.52
N GLU A 104 -6.88 12.06 20.84
CA GLU A 104 -7.92 11.68 21.81
C GLU A 104 -8.98 12.77 21.99
N ASP A 105 -8.56 14.05 22.02
CA ASP A 105 -9.46 15.17 22.28
C ASP A 105 -10.27 15.61 21.05
N TYR A 106 -9.80 15.36 19.84
CA TYR A 106 -10.39 15.86 18.60
C TYR A 106 -10.97 14.80 17.65
N SER A 107 -10.98 13.51 17.99
CA SER A 107 -11.74 12.39 17.36
C SER A 107 -11.89 12.42 15.83
N VAL A 108 -10.99 12.99 15.06
CA VAL A 108 -11.15 13.13 13.61
C VAL A 108 -9.95 12.52 12.91
N THR A 109 -10.03 11.18 12.70
CA THR A 109 -9.10 10.61 11.72
C THR A 109 -9.58 9.24 11.23
N GLU A 110 -9.52 9.04 9.93
CA GLU A 110 -9.87 7.79 9.26
C GLU A 110 -8.86 6.68 9.63
N ALA A 111 -9.30 5.42 9.59
CA ALA A 111 -8.45 4.26 9.89
C ALA A 111 -7.31 4.19 8.86
N GLY A 112 -6.07 4.23 9.31
CA GLY A 112 -4.87 4.08 8.46
C GLY A 112 -3.95 5.29 8.36
N GLU A 113 -4.40 6.50 8.73
CA GLU A 113 -3.57 7.73 8.66
C GLU A 113 -2.76 7.99 9.94
N HIS A 114 -2.26 6.94 10.64
CA HIS A 114 -1.86 7.10 12.02
C HIS A 114 -0.40 6.78 12.29
N TYR A 115 0.05 7.46 13.33
CA TYR A 115 1.33 7.27 14.00
C TYR A 115 1.61 5.77 14.23
N THR A 116 2.71 5.28 13.67
CA THR A 116 3.13 3.90 13.88
C THR A 116 3.78 3.77 15.26
N PRO A 117 3.29 2.88 16.13
CA PRO A 117 3.84 2.70 17.48
C PRO A 117 5.34 2.35 17.46
N ARG A 118 6.10 2.86 18.43
CA ARG A 118 7.56 2.72 18.50
C ARG A 118 8.03 1.27 18.51
N ASP A 119 7.34 0.41 19.24
CA ASP A 119 7.62 -1.03 19.28
C ASP A 119 7.50 -1.66 17.90
N TYR A 120 6.49 -1.25 17.12
CA TYR A 120 6.30 -1.74 15.76
C TYR A 120 7.39 -1.18 14.82
N VAL A 121 7.70 0.12 14.93
CA VAL A 121 8.81 0.72 14.13
C VAL A 121 10.15 0.06 14.43
N ALA A 122 10.42 -0.26 15.70
CA ALA A 122 11.63 -0.98 16.08
C ALA A 122 11.70 -2.38 15.42
N LEU A 123 10.56 -3.08 15.32
CA LEU A 123 10.48 -4.34 14.57
C LEU A 123 10.82 -4.13 13.08
N LEU A 124 10.23 -3.11 12.43
CA LEU A 124 10.52 -2.83 11.01
C LEU A 124 12.01 -2.52 10.80
N ALA A 125 12.61 -1.73 11.69
CA ALA A 125 14.03 -1.41 11.65
C ALA A 125 14.91 -2.66 11.80
N ASP A 126 14.61 -3.53 12.76
CA ASP A 126 15.30 -4.79 12.98
C ASP A 126 15.18 -5.70 11.74
N LEU A 127 13.99 -5.86 11.16
CA LEU A 127 13.75 -6.67 9.95
C LEU A 127 14.42 -6.10 8.70
N ALA A 128 14.58 -4.78 8.62
CA ALA A 128 15.25 -4.14 7.50
C ALA A 128 16.78 -4.33 7.57
N VAL A 129 17.39 -4.17 8.74
CA VAL A 129 18.83 -3.99 8.88
C VAL A 129 19.54 -5.26 9.34
N LEU A 130 19.04 -5.95 10.37
CA LEU A 130 19.75 -7.06 11.00
C LEU A 130 20.01 -8.26 10.07
N PRO A 131 19.07 -8.69 9.19
CA PRO A 131 19.32 -9.80 8.28
C PRO A 131 20.47 -9.55 7.30
N VAL A 132 20.79 -8.29 7.00
CA VAL A 132 21.82 -7.89 6.06
C VAL A 132 23.03 -7.20 6.71
N ALA A 133 23.01 -7.07 8.03
CA ALA A 133 24.00 -6.29 8.79
C ALA A 133 25.46 -6.72 8.54
N ASP A 134 25.70 -8.00 8.33
CA ASP A 134 27.04 -8.53 8.03
C ASP A 134 27.53 -8.20 6.62
N GLN A 135 26.62 -7.94 5.70
CA GLN A 135 26.89 -7.58 4.32
C GLN A 135 27.11 -6.07 4.15
N LEU A 136 26.65 -5.24 5.11
CA LEU A 136 26.80 -3.80 5.07
C LEU A 136 28.29 -3.41 5.12
N ARG A 137 28.71 -2.54 4.20
CA ARG A 137 30.08 -2.02 4.09
C ARG A 137 30.15 -0.60 4.63
N ASN A 138 31.35 -0.11 4.93
CA ASN A 138 31.54 1.31 5.23
C ASN A 138 31.02 2.19 4.08
N GLY A 139 30.17 3.16 4.37
CA GLY A 139 29.55 4.00 3.35
C GLY A 139 28.32 4.74 3.86
N THR A 140 27.58 5.34 2.93
CA THR A 140 26.32 6.02 3.23
C THR A 140 25.19 5.25 2.59
N TYR A 141 24.12 4.98 3.36
CA TYR A 141 22.93 4.27 2.94
C TYR A 141 21.75 5.25 2.86
N ASP A 142 21.07 5.24 1.73
CA ASP A 142 19.88 6.05 1.49
C ASP A 142 18.64 5.30 1.96
N ILE A 143 17.91 5.87 2.92
CA ILE A 143 16.69 5.31 3.53
C ILE A 143 15.51 6.17 3.11
N TYR A 144 14.45 5.55 2.63
CA TYR A 144 13.27 6.22 2.11
C TYR A 144 11.98 5.73 2.79
N ASP A 145 11.13 6.70 3.11
CA ASP A 145 9.75 6.47 3.54
C ASP A 145 8.80 7.33 2.68
N GLY A 146 7.95 6.67 1.90
CA GLY A 146 6.99 7.32 0.99
C GLY A 146 5.73 7.83 1.67
N ALA A 147 5.51 7.50 2.95
CA ALA A 147 4.42 7.97 3.81
C ALA A 147 4.99 8.31 5.17
N CYS A 148 5.97 9.22 5.19
CA CYS A 148 6.86 9.37 6.35
C CYS A 148 6.19 9.95 7.59
N GLY A 149 4.97 10.47 7.47
CA GLY A 149 4.26 11.03 8.60
C GLY A 149 5.10 12.09 9.32
N THR A 150 5.24 11.94 10.63
CA THR A 150 6.09 12.79 11.46
C THR A 150 7.58 12.41 11.45
N GLY A 151 7.97 11.40 10.67
CA GLY A 151 9.36 10.96 10.55
C GLY A 151 9.80 9.90 11.55
N GLY A 152 8.89 9.36 12.36
CA GLY A 152 9.21 8.41 13.42
C GLY A 152 9.91 7.13 12.93
N ILE A 153 9.49 6.57 11.79
CA ILE A 153 10.17 5.42 11.18
C ILE A 153 11.60 5.77 10.82
N LEU A 154 11.82 6.89 10.15
CA LEU A 154 13.13 7.31 9.68
C LEU A 154 14.11 7.54 10.84
N SER A 155 13.66 8.20 11.92
CA SER A 155 14.47 8.48 13.11
C SER A 155 14.92 7.19 13.81
N ILE A 156 13.98 6.27 14.08
CA ILE A 156 14.30 4.99 14.77
C ILE A 156 15.20 4.11 13.92
N VAL A 157 14.96 4.03 12.60
CA VAL A 157 15.83 3.27 11.69
C VAL A 157 17.25 3.85 11.70
N GLN A 158 17.39 5.18 11.72
CA GLN A 158 18.71 5.82 11.81
C GLN A 158 19.43 5.48 13.11
N GLU A 159 18.74 5.54 14.26
CA GLU A 159 19.27 5.13 15.56
C GLU A 159 19.73 3.67 15.51
N ARG A 160 18.93 2.77 14.95
CA ARG A 160 19.26 1.36 14.83
C ARG A 160 20.49 1.11 13.94
N PHE A 161 20.64 1.84 12.84
CA PHE A 161 21.85 1.80 12.03
C PHE A 161 23.09 2.24 12.81
N ALA A 162 22.97 3.30 13.63
CA ALA A 162 24.08 3.78 14.45
C ALA A 162 24.50 2.75 15.52
N GLU A 163 23.54 2.10 16.17
CA GLU A 163 23.79 1.01 17.13
C GLU A 163 24.52 -0.14 16.48
N ILE A 164 24.05 -0.66 15.36
CA ILE A 164 24.67 -1.77 14.63
C ILE A 164 26.07 -1.39 14.14
N ALA A 165 26.26 -0.14 13.68
CA ALA A 165 27.58 0.35 13.31
C ALA A 165 28.56 0.28 14.48
N ASN A 166 28.13 0.72 15.66
CA ASN A 166 28.94 0.67 16.89
C ASN A 166 29.23 -0.78 17.33
N GLU A 167 28.23 -1.63 17.37
CA GLU A 167 28.35 -3.06 17.74
C GLU A 167 29.34 -3.81 16.83
N LYS A 168 29.31 -3.52 15.54
CA LYS A 168 30.17 -4.19 14.54
C LYS A 168 31.50 -3.47 14.28
N GLY A 169 31.76 -2.35 14.95
CA GLY A 169 32.97 -1.54 14.73
C GLY A 169 33.09 -1.01 13.30
N ARG A 170 31.97 -0.75 12.64
CA ARG A 170 31.89 -0.27 11.26
C ARG A 170 31.50 1.21 11.18
N ARG A 171 31.80 1.85 10.04
CA ARG A 171 31.48 3.27 9.78
C ARG A 171 30.49 3.36 8.62
N PHE A 172 29.21 3.20 8.91
CA PHE A 172 28.17 3.57 7.95
C PHE A 172 27.31 4.69 8.48
N LYS A 173 26.92 5.55 7.54
CA LYS A 173 26.04 6.69 7.77
C LYS A 173 24.73 6.46 7.04
N THR A 174 23.71 7.14 7.46
CA THR A 174 22.40 7.14 6.80
C THR A 174 22.09 8.49 6.20
N SER A 175 21.40 8.50 5.07
CA SER A 175 20.78 9.67 4.47
C SER A 175 19.29 9.40 4.40
N LEU A 176 18.51 10.19 5.12
CA LEU A 176 17.07 10.04 5.19
C LEU A 176 16.36 10.78 4.07
N PHE A 177 15.34 10.15 3.49
CA PHE A 177 14.47 10.68 2.46
C PHE A 177 13.02 10.38 2.82
N GLY A 178 12.13 11.35 2.65
CA GLY A 178 10.72 11.16 2.99
C GLY A 178 9.80 11.90 2.04
N GLN A 179 8.56 11.42 1.97
CA GLN A 179 7.48 12.12 1.32
C GLN A 179 6.22 12.04 2.18
N GLU A 180 5.54 13.18 2.35
CA GLU A 180 4.34 13.28 3.19
C GLU A 180 3.32 14.21 2.52
N LEU A 181 2.06 13.74 2.47
CA LEU A 181 0.96 14.45 1.84
C LEU A 181 0.53 15.68 2.67
N GLN A 182 0.37 15.50 3.98
CA GLN A 182 -0.19 16.51 4.87
C GLN A 182 0.87 17.57 5.23
N PRO A 183 0.63 18.88 4.96
CA PRO A 183 1.63 19.92 5.16
C PRO A 183 2.10 20.06 6.62
N GLU A 184 1.19 19.96 7.61
CA GLU A 184 1.51 20.07 9.02
C GLU A 184 2.34 18.88 9.50
N THR A 185 1.97 17.67 9.08
CA THR A 185 2.68 16.43 9.39
C THR A 185 4.08 16.44 8.78
N PHE A 186 4.19 16.89 7.51
CA PHE A 186 5.47 17.12 6.84
C PHE A 186 6.35 18.13 7.59
N ALA A 187 5.77 19.26 8.03
CA ALA A 187 6.49 20.28 8.78
C ALA A 187 7.01 19.74 10.12
N THR A 188 6.21 18.91 10.78
CA THR A 188 6.58 18.19 11.99
C THR A 188 7.79 17.29 11.77
N CYS A 189 7.73 16.43 10.75
CA CYS A 189 8.84 15.55 10.35
C CYS A 189 10.13 16.34 10.13
N LYS A 190 10.03 17.44 9.38
CA LYS A 190 11.18 18.29 9.07
C LYS A 190 11.74 18.99 10.32
N ALA A 191 10.87 19.45 11.21
CA ALA A 191 11.27 20.08 12.47
C ALA A 191 11.97 19.08 13.41
N ASP A 192 11.42 17.87 13.57
CA ASP A 192 11.99 16.82 14.42
C ASP A 192 13.38 16.42 13.93
N LEU A 193 13.55 16.16 12.64
CA LEU A 193 14.85 15.84 12.03
C LEU A 193 15.87 16.98 12.12
N MET A 194 15.43 18.25 12.16
CA MET A 194 16.30 19.40 12.42
C MET A 194 16.76 19.44 13.86
N LEU A 195 15.85 19.21 14.80
CA LEU A 195 16.12 19.26 16.25
C LEU A 195 16.99 18.08 16.70
N SER A 196 16.78 16.90 16.13
CA SER A 196 17.57 15.70 16.44
C SER A 196 19.04 15.79 16.01
N GLY A 197 19.44 16.86 15.30
CA GLY A 197 20.82 17.04 14.83
C GLY A 197 21.26 15.97 13.82
N ASN A 198 20.37 15.06 13.46
CA ASN A 198 20.62 13.91 12.63
C ASN A 198 20.71 14.25 11.13
N SER A 199 20.31 15.46 10.74
CA SER A 199 20.42 15.92 9.35
C SER A 199 20.94 17.33 9.29
N THR A 200 22.21 17.47 8.95
CA THR A 200 22.83 18.78 8.64
C THR A 200 22.53 19.25 7.22
N THR A 201 21.98 18.37 6.37
CA THR A 201 21.73 18.66 4.95
C THR A 201 20.37 18.12 4.53
N PHE A 202 19.41 19.02 4.28
CA PHE A 202 18.07 18.69 3.77
C PHE A 202 18.00 18.61 2.24
N SER A 203 19.10 18.84 1.55
CA SER A 203 19.18 18.79 0.09
C SER A 203 20.23 17.79 -0.38
N TYR A 204 20.07 17.31 -1.61
CA TYR A 204 21.01 16.44 -2.32
C TYR A 204 21.12 16.86 -3.79
N ILE A 205 22.18 16.43 -4.45
CA ILE A 205 22.35 16.67 -5.88
C ILE A 205 22.06 15.37 -6.63
N HIS A 206 21.17 15.44 -7.60
CA HIS A 206 20.85 14.33 -8.50
C HIS A 206 20.80 14.82 -9.94
N ASN A 207 21.62 14.24 -10.81
CA ASN A 207 21.78 14.65 -12.20
C ASN A 207 22.05 16.17 -12.37
N GLY A 208 22.90 16.74 -11.49
CA GLY A 208 23.25 18.16 -11.52
C GLY A 208 22.19 19.11 -10.96
N VAL A 209 21.05 18.60 -10.48
CA VAL A 209 19.97 19.40 -9.91
C VAL A 209 19.97 19.25 -8.39
N VAL A 210 19.89 20.38 -7.67
CA VAL A 210 19.70 20.39 -6.21
C VAL A 210 18.23 20.11 -5.92
N ARG A 211 17.97 19.11 -5.08
CA ARG A 211 16.63 18.66 -4.67
C ARG A 211 16.55 18.53 -3.15
N ASP A 212 15.36 18.68 -2.60
CA ASP A 212 15.11 18.42 -1.18
C ASP A 212 14.99 16.90 -0.92
N ARG A 213 15.50 16.47 0.24
CA ARG A 213 15.37 15.08 0.71
C ARG A 213 13.98 14.75 1.24
N PHE A 214 13.21 15.77 1.57
CA PHE A 214 11.85 15.63 2.05
C PHE A 214 10.92 16.41 1.14
N ALA A 215 9.92 15.73 0.59
CA ALA A 215 8.93 16.29 -0.32
C ALA A 215 7.55 16.36 0.35
N ASN A 216 6.88 17.51 0.21
CA ASN A 216 5.47 17.63 0.57
C ASN A 216 4.62 17.41 -0.67
N GLY A 217 3.72 16.45 -0.62
CA GLY A 217 2.83 16.06 -1.70
C GLY A 217 2.58 14.56 -1.73
N SER A 218 1.61 14.13 -2.51
CA SER A 218 1.25 12.73 -2.60
C SER A 218 2.33 11.88 -3.27
N THR A 219 2.74 10.81 -2.65
CA THR A 219 3.66 9.81 -3.23
C THR A 219 3.08 9.15 -4.47
N ILE A 220 1.76 9.08 -4.59
CA ILE A 220 1.07 8.49 -5.73
C ILE A 220 1.12 9.43 -6.93
N SER A 221 0.47 10.59 -6.85
CA SER A 221 0.35 11.53 -7.99
C SER A 221 1.56 12.42 -8.21
N GLU A 222 2.45 12.55 -7.23
CA GLU A 222 3.61 13.43 -7.29
C GLU A 222 4.89 12.64 -7.00
N ASN A 223 5.81 12.61 -7.95
CA ASN A 223 7.10 11.96 -7.75
C ASN A 223 8.10 12.93 -7.09
N GLY A 224 8.15 12.94 -5.74
CA GLY A 224 9.04 13.84 -4.99
C GLY A 224 10.54 13.61 -5.22
N HIS A 225 10.91 12.39 -5.63
CA HIS A 225 12.32 12.01 -5.84
C HIS A 225 12.53 11.34 -7.21
N PRO A 226 12.30 12.04 -8.35
CA PRO A 226 12.37 11.44 -9.68
C PRO A 226 13.77 10.89 -9.97
N GLY A 227 13.82 9.62 -10.41
CA GLY A 227 15.08 8.92 -10.76
C GLY A 227 15.94 8.47 -9.57
N LYS A 228 15.65 8.88 -8.34
CA LYS A 228 16.40 8.47 -7.15
C LYS A 228 16.05 7.03 -6.78
N LYS A 229 17.07 6.23 -6.46
CA LYS A 229 17.00 4.87 -5.95
C LYS A 229 17.52 4.83 -4.52
N PHE A 230 17.05 3.87 -3.71
CA PHE A 230 17.36 3.79 -2.29
C PHE A 230 17.91 2.41 -1.90
N ASP A 231 18.64 2.35 -0.80
CA ASP A 231 19.15 1.10 -0.23
C ASP A 231 18.06 0.41 0.61
N PHE A 232 17.30 1.21 1.34
CA PHE A 232 16.19 0.74 2.17
C PHE A 232 14.95 1.59 1.95
N CYS A 233 13.79 0.93 1.78
CA CYS A 233 12.49 1.57 1.82
C CYS A 233 11.70 0.97 2.98
N ILE A 234 11.29 1.80 3.93
CA ILE A 234 10.60 1.35 5.13
C ILE A 234 9.41 2.26 5.34
N SER A 235 8.21 1.73 5.23
CA SER A 235 7.00 2.55 5.21
C SER A 235 5.82 1.86 5.92
N ASN A 236 4.95 2.69 6.47
CA ASN A 236 3.58 2.32 6.84
C ASN A 236 2.63 3.21 6.01
N PRO A 237 2.29 2.82 4.76
CA PRO A 237 1.41 3.62 3.92
C PRO A 237 -0.02 3.61 4.44
N PRO A 238 -0.86 4.60 4.05
CA PRO A 238 -2.29 4.54 4.32
C PRO A 238 -2.93 3.35 3.60
N PHE A 239 -3.86 2.67 4.27
CA PHE A 239 -4.63 1.56 3.72
C PHE A 239 -6.11 1.72 4.05
N GLY A 240 -6.98 1.24 3.13
CA GLY A 240 -8.44 1.37 3.27
C GLY A 240 -8.99 2.77 3.00
N THR A 241 -8.18 3.71 2.53
CA THR A 241 -8.58 5.08 2.20
C THR A 241 -8.61 5.27 0.68
N PRO A 242 -9.70 5.78 0.09
CA PRO A 242 -9.77 5.99 -1.35
C PRO A 242 -8.77 7.05 -1.86
N TRP A 243 -8.06 6.74 -2.94
CA TRP A 243 -7.06 7.63 -3.56
C TRP A 243 -7.60 8.45 -4.75
N LYS A 244 -8.89 8.81 -4.73
CA LYS A 244 -9.56 9.61 -5.78
C LYS A 244 -8.91 10.97 -6.02
N ALA A 245 -8.42 11.61 -4.95
CA ALA A 245 -7.76 12.91 -5.03
C ALA A 245 -6.49 12.88 -5.90
N ASP A 246 -5.79 11.74 -5.95
CA ASP A 246 -4.63 11.56 -6.82
C ASP A 246 -5.02 11.47 -8.30
N LEU A 247 -6.16 10.83 -8.61
CA LEU A 247 -6.69 10.82 -9.97
C LEU A 247 -7.07 12.23 -10.44
N GLU A 248 -7.71 13.02 -9.57
CA GLU A 248 -8.07 14.41 -9.86
C GLU A 248 -6.83 15.26 -10.16
N LYS A 249 -5.72 15.05 -9.46
CA LYS A 249 -4.43 15.71 -9.74
C LYS A 249 -3.88 15.35 -11.13
N TRP A 250 -4.13 14.16 -11.63
CA TRP A 250 -3.81 13.76 -13.01
C TRP A 250 -4.89 14.18 -14.02
N GLY A 251 -5.96 14.85 -13.59
CA GLY A 251 -7.09 15.24 -14.44
C GLY A 251 -7.95 14.06 -14.91
N LEU A 252 -7.91 12.94 -14.19
CA LEU A 252 -8.61 11.69 -14.52
C LEU A 252 -9.81 11.44 -13.61
N LYS A 253 -10.84 10.80 -14.15
CA LYS A 253 -11.97 10.27 -13.37
C LYS A 253 -11.68 8.84 -12.90
N PRO A 254 -12.39 8.34 -11.87
CA PRO A 254 -12.26 6.97 -11.40
C PRO A 254 -12.36 5.89 -12.50
N THR A 255 -13.25 6.08 -13.48
CA THR A 255 -13.40 5.18 -14.63
C THR A 255 -12.26 5.25 -15.64
N GLU A 256 -11.40 6.24 -15.52
CA GLU A 256 -10.26 6.51 -16.43
C GLU A 256 -8.91 6.12 -15.80
N LYS A 257 -8.90 5.45 -14.64
CA LYS A 257 -7.67 5.05 -13.93
C LYS A 257 -6.66 4.30 -14.81
N LYS A 258 -7.13 3.58 -15.82
CA LYS A 258 -6.30 2.90 -16.82
C LYS A 258 -5.48 3.83 -17.73
N ASN A 259 -5.80 5.13 -17.74
CA ASN A 259 -5.10 6.14 -18.54
C ASN A 259 -3.93 6.80 -17.79
N ILE A 260 -3.62 6.38 -16.57
CA ILE A 260 -2.45 6.83 -15.82
C ILE A 260 -1.20 6.50 -16.63
N GLN A 261 -0.27 7.47 -16.76
CA GLN A 261 0.95 7.33 -17.57
C GLN A 261 2.23 7.24 -16.71
N ASP A 262 2.11 7.12 -15.39
CA ASP A 262 3.27 7.07 -14.51
C ASP A 262 3.95 5.68 -14.58
N PRO A 263 5.21 5.60 -15.04
CA PRO A 263 5.90 4.32 -15.24
C PRO A 263 6.17 3.55 -13.93
N ARG A 264 6.06 4.18 -12.76
CA ARG A 264 6.20 3.50 -11.47
C ARG A 264 5.12 2.45 -11.24
N PHE A 265 3.98 2.59 -11.93
CA PHE A 265 2.79 1.77 -11.74
C PHE A 265 2.53 0.81 -12.91
N TYR A 266 3.59 0.46 -13.63
CA TYR A 266 3.54 -0.51 -14.71
C TYR A 266 4.67 -1.53 -14.59
N TRP A 267 4.41 -2.73 -15.05
CA TRP A 267 5.43 -3.75 -15.23
C TRP A 267 6.41 -3.26 -16.31
N PRO A 268 7.70 -3.18 -16.02
CA PRO A 268 8.69 -2.70 -17.01
C PRO A 268 8.58 -3.47 -18.33
N ASP A 269 8.64 -2.73 -19.43
CA ASP A 269 8.57 -3.27 -20.81
C ASP A 269 7.28 -4.06 -21.12
N SER A 270 6.19 -3.76 -20.42
CA SER A 270 4.89 -4.42 -20.56
C SER A 270 3.74 -3.41 -20.45
N ASP A 271 2.58 -3.79 -20.95
CA ASP A 271 1.30 -3.06 -20.80
C ASP A 271 0.56 -3.37 -19.49
N LYS A 272 1.09 -4.31 -18.68
CA LYS A 272 0.46 -4.71 -17.42
C LYS A 272 0.63 -3.63 -16.38
N SER A 273 -0.49 -3.12 -15.87
CA SER A 273 -0.49 -2.10 -14.81
C SER A 273 -0.52 -2.73 -13.41
N PHE A 274 0.02 -1.99 -12.43
CA PHE A 274 -0.08 -2.26 -11.00
C PHE A 274 -1.18 -1.44 -10.32
N ILE A 275 -2.00 -0.75 -11.10
CA ILE A 275 -2.99 0.21 -10.61
C ILE A 275 -4.15 -0.55 -9.97
N PRO A 276 -4.35 -0.43 -8.63
CA PRO A 276 -5.34 -1.16 -7.87
C PRO A 276 -6.74 -0.56 -8.02
N ASP A 277 -7.69 -1.13 -7.30
CA ASP A 277 -8.98 -0.50 -7.09
C ASP A 277 -8.84 0.78 -6.27
N ILE A 278 -9.78 1.72 -6.48
CA ILE A 278 -9.71 3.08 -5.93
C ILE A 278 -9.85 3.11 -4.41
N GLY A 279 -10.42 2.07 -3.83
CA GLY A 279 -10.68 1.99 -2.40
C GLY A 279 -9.46 1.84 -1.50
N ASP A 280 -8.31 1.42 -2.04
CA ASP A 280 -7.12 1.12 -1.24
C ASP A 280 -5.82 1.38 -2.02
N PRO A 281 -4.97 2.33 -1.58
CA PRO A 281 -3.76 2.73 -2.28
C PRO A 281 -2.50 1.94 -1.90
N GLN A 282 -2.53 1.06 -0.89
CA GLN A 282 -1.33 0.44 -0.31
C GLN A 282 -0.43 -0.22 -1.36
N MET A 283 -1.01 -0.87 -2.38
CA MET A 283 -0.24 -1.49 -3.45
C MET A 283 0.45 -0.46 -4.39
N LEU A 284 -0.03 0.78 -4.47
CA LEU A 284 0.68 1.85 -5.19
C LEU A 284 1.94 2.31 -4.44
N PHE A 285 1.91 2.32 -3.10
CA PHE A 285 3.10 2.61 -2.30
C PHE A 285 4.16 1.52 -2.47
N LEU A 286 3.75 0.25 -2.44
CA LEU A 286 4.65 -0.86 -2.71
C LEU A 286 5.24 -0.79 -4.14
N ALA A 287 4.42 -0.52 -5.16
CA ALA A 287 4.87 -0.33 -6.53
C ALA A 287 5.86 0.83 -6.65
N ASN A 288 5.58 1.96 -5.98
CA ASN A 288 6.51 3.08 -5.90
C ASN A 288 7.86 2.64 -5.30
N ASN A 289 7.86 1.91 -4.18
CA ASN A 289 9.08 1.43 -3.53
C ASN A 289 9.85 0.42 -4.40
N VAL A 290 9.14 -0.51 -5.07
CA VAL A 290 9.74 -1.44 -6.04
C VAL A 290 10.37 -0.69 -7.22
N SER A 291 9.72 0.36 -7.73
CA SER A 291 10.26 1.18 -8.81
C SER A 291 11.57 1.91 -8.44
N ARG A 292 11.85 2.04 -7.12
CA ARG A 292 13.02 2.72 -6.57
C ARG A 292 14.17 1.79 -6.16
N MET A 293 14.07 0.52 -6.49
CA MET A 293 15.14 -0.43 -6.19
C MET A 293 16.41 -0.12 -6.97
N LYS A 294 17.56 -0.21 -6.29
CA LYS A 294 18.89 -0.19 -6.89
C LYS A 294 19.16 -1.52 -7.59
N SER A 295 19.79 -1.47 -8.75
CA SER A 295 20.23 -2.66 -9.49
C SER A 295 21.66 -3.08 -9.15
N ASP A 296 22.43 -2.21 -8.51
CA ASP A 296 23.83 -2.36 -8.16
C ASP A 296 24.04 -2.63 -6.65
N GLY A 297 25.25 -2.95 -6.27
CA GLY A 297 25.65 -3.16 -4.88
C GLY A 297 24.85 -4.25 -4.18
N GLN A 298 24.28 -3.91 -3.02
CA GLN A 298 23.44 -4.79 -2.22
C GLN A 298 21.97 -4.79 -2.65
N GLY A 299 21.63 -4.07 -3.74
CA GLY A 299 20.26 -3.87 -4.16
C GLY A 299 19.48 -3.03 -3.15
N THR A 300 18.19 -3.33 -3.02
CA THR A 300 17.29 -2.66 -2.09
C THR A 300 16.55 -3.68 -1.23
N ARG A 301 16.31 -3.30 0.02
CA ARG A 301 15.40 -4.01 0.92
C ARG A 301 14.22 -3.12 1.28
N ILE A 302 13.03 -3.62 1.02
CA ILE A 302 11.75 -2.96 1.35
C ILE A 302 11.15 -3.69 2.53
N VAL A 303 10.69 -2.95 3.55
CA VAL A 303 9.93 -3.46 4.68
C VAL A 303 8.71 -2.56 4.85
N GLU A 304 7.54 -3.08 4.52
CA GLU A 304 6.32 -2.28 4.40
C GLU A 304 5.15 -2.95 5.12
N ILE A 305 4.36 -2.15 5.85
CA ILE A 305 3.17 -2.62 6.55
C ILE A 305 1.98 -2.58 5.60
N HIS A 306 1.22 -3.66 5.57
CA HIS A 306 -0.02 -3.76 4.81
C HIS A 306 -1.14 -4.34 5.66
N ASN A 307 -2.39 -4.06 5.31
CA ASN A 307 -3.52 -4.83 5.80
C ASN A 307 -3.68 -6.14 5.00
N GLY A 308 -4.59 -7.02 5.45
CA GLY A 308 -4.79 -8.32 4.83
C GLY A 308 -5.29 -8.29 3.38
N SER A 309 -5.92 -7.19 2.93
CA SER A 309 -6.43 -7.08 1.56
C SER A 309 -5.32 -7.18 0.51
N SER A 310 -4.12 -6.69 0.82
CA SER A 310 -2.95 -6.75 -0.07
C SER A 310 -2.57 -8.18 -0.50
N LEU A 311 -2.94 -9.17 0.28
CA LEU A 311 -2.58 -10.57 0.04
C LEU A 311 -3.40 -11.20 -1.10
N PHE A 312 -4.68 -10.83 -1.25
CA PHE A 312 -5.60 -11.55 -2.12
C PHE A 312 -6.52 -10.65 -2.97
N THR A 313 -6.68 -9.36 -2.65
CA THR A 313 -7.55 -8.47 -3.44
C THR A 313 -7.07 -8.32 -4.88
N GLY A 314 -8.03 -8.16 -5.80
CA GLY A 314 -7.78 -8.01 -7.23
C GLY A 314 -7.78 -9.35 -7.99
N ASN A 315 -8.56 -9.40 -9.07
CA ASN A 315 -8.65 -10.56 -9.93
C ASN A 315 -7.34 -10.79 -10.72
N ALA A 316 -7.16 -11.97 -11.28
CA ALA A 316 -6.07 -12.26 -12.19
C ALA A 316 -6.02 -11.22 -13.33
N GLY A 317 -4.83 -10.68 -13.59
CA GLY A 317 -4.63 -9.58 -14.53
C GLY A 317 -5.00 -8.19 -14.02
N GLY A 318 -5.60 -8.07 -12.83
CA GLY A 318 -5.83 -6.80 -12.14
C GLY A 318 -4.54 -6.23 -11.52
N GLY A 319 -4.56 -4.96 -11.17
CA GLY A 319 -3.35 -4.23 -10.74
C GLY A 319 -2.66 -4.85 -9.54
N GLU A 320 -3.41 -5.20 -8.49
CA GLU A 320 -2.90 -5.82 -7.27
C GLU A 320 -2.29 -7.20 -7.56
N SER A 321 -3.00 -8.03 -8.33
CA SER A 321 -2.54 -9.35 -8.72
C SER A 321 -1.30 -9.27 -9.62
N ASN A 322 -1.24 -8.31 -10.54
CA ASN A 322 -0.08 -8.07 -11.40
C ASN A 322 1.15 -7.64 -10.59
N LEU A 323 0.99 -6.79 -9.56
CA LEU A 323 2.11 -6.41 -8.71
C LEU A 323 2.62 -7.59 -7.89
N ARG A 324 1.73 -8.39 -7.28
CA ARG A 324 2.12 -9.64 -6.59
C ARG A 324 2.86 -10.58 -7.55
N ARG A 325 2.31 -10.79 -8.74
CA ARG A 325 2.92 -11.58 -9.79
C ARG A 325 4.33 -11.08 -10.13
N TYR A 326 4.47 -9.77 -10.37
CA TYR A 326 5.76 -9.16 -10.71
C TYR A 326 6.81 -9.39 -9.63
N ILE A 327 6.45 -9.14 -8.37
CA ILE A 327 7.35 -9.29 -7.23
C ILE A 327 7.76 -10.76 -7.03
N ILE A 328 6.82 -11.69 -7.19
CA ILE A 328 7.07 -13.12 -6.95
C ILE A 328 7.81 -13.76 -8.14
N GLU A 329 7.38 -13.52 -9.38
CA GLU A 329 8.04 -14.09 -10.56
C GLU A 329 9.46 -13.55 -10.77
N ASN A 330 9.76 -12.31 -10.34
CA ASN A 330 11.11 -11.76 -10.32
C ASN A 330 11.89 -12.11 -9.06
N ASP A 331 11.41 -13.04 -8.26
CA ASP A 331 12.05 -13.55 -7.04
C ASP A 331 12.42 -12.45 -6.02
N MET A 332 11.55 -11.46 -5.86
CA MET A 332 11.78 -10.32 -4.95
C MET A 332 11.08 -10.48 -3.60
N LEU A 333 9.94 -11.19 -3.51
CA LEU A 333 9.25 -11.40 -2.24
C LEU A 333 10.03 -12.37 -1.35
N GLU A 334 10.62 -11.88 -0.27
CA GLU A 334 11.39 -12.69 0.66
C GLU A 334 10.53 -13.33 1.74
N ALA A 335 9.68 -12.53 2.40
CA ALA A 335 8.80 -13.02 3.45
C ALA A 335 7.57 -12.12 3.65
N ILE A 336 6.52 -12.70 4.24
CA ILE A 336 5.38 -11.99 4.82
C ILE A 336 5.21 -12.44 6.26
N ILE A 337 5.10 -11.49 7.18
CA ILE A 337 4.98 -11.74 8.62
C ILE A 337 3.62 -11.20 9.09
N ALA A 338 2.74 -12.08 9.53
CA ALA A 338 1.52 -11.67 10.24
C ALA A 338 1.88 -11.26 11.67
N VAL A 339 1.49 -10.05 12.08
CA VAL A 339 1.75 -9.53 13.42
C VAL A 339 0.48 -9.55 14.28
N PRO A 340 0.59 -9.41 15.61
CA PRO A 340 -0.56 -9.39 16.51
C PRO A 340 -1.63 -8.38 16.12
N LEU A 341 -2.87 -8.65 16.46
CA LEU A 341 -3.97 -7.68 16.37
C LEU A 341 -3.76 -6.54 17.37
N ASN A 342 -4.46 -5.43 17.16
CA ASN A 342 -4.46 -4.30 18.08
C ASN A 342 -3.06 -3.71 18.34
N MET A 343 -2.20 -3.73 17.33
CA MET A 343 -0.88 -3.08 17.40
C MET A 343 -0.96 -1.56 17.25
N PHE A 344 -2.03 -1.02 16.68
CA PHE A 344 -2.24 0.41 16.44
C PHE A 344 -3.20 1.05 17.43
N TYR A 345 -3.05 2.37 17.67
CA TYR A 345 -3.85 3.10 18.66
C TYR A 345 -5.33 3.22 18.29
N ASN A 346 -5.67 3.22 17.02
CA ASN A 346 -7.02 3.54 16.53
C ASN A 346 -7.66 2.45 15.67
N THR A 347 -6.98 1.36 15.41
CA THR A 347 -7.52 0.22 14.67
C THR A 347 -7.09 -1.11 15.28
N GLY A 348 -7.99 -2.09 15.25
CA GLY A 348 -7.71 -3.47 15.68
C GLY A 348 -7.47 -4.44 14.52
N ILE A 349 -7.30 -3.91 13.28
CA ILE A 349 -7.14 -4.78 12.10
C ILE A 349 -5.83 -5.57 12.13
N GLY A 350 -5.87 -6.76 11.53
CA GLY A 350 -4.67 -7.56 11.29
C GLY A 350 -3.78 -6.92 10.24
N THR A 351 -2.50 -6.80 10.54
CA THR A 351 -1.49 -6.25 9.64
C THR A 351 -0.38 -7.25 9.36
N PHE A 352 0.24 -7.06 8.21
CA PHE A 352 1.29 -7.92 7.68
C PHE A 352 2.49 -7.08 7.30
N VAL A 353 3.68 -7.54 7.65
CA VAL A 353 4.92 -6.92 7.20
C VAL A 353 5.40 -7.64 5.95
N TRP A 354 5.48 -6.90 4.85
CA TRP A 354 6.03 -7.38 3.59
C TRP A 354 7.52 -7.11 3.55
N ILE A 355 8.32 -8.13 3.25
CA ILE A 355 9.76 -8.01 3.07
C ILE A 355 10.07 -8.34 1.61
N VAL A 356 10.48 -7.32 0.85
CA VAL A 356 10.77 -7.43 -0.57
C VAL A 356 12.20 -6.98 -0.84
N THR A 357 12.97 -7.78 -1.56
CA THR A 357 14.35 -7.47 -1.91
C THR A 357 14.74 -8.05 -3.26
N ASN A 358 15.56 -7.33 -4.02
CA ASN A 358 16.12 -7.85 -5.25
C ASN A 358 17.52 -8.50 -5.05
N ARG A 359 17.86 -8.82 -3.80
CA ARG A 359 19.12 -9.51 -3.41
C ARG A 359 18.85 -10.55 -2.32
N LYS A 360 18.01 -11.53 -2.63
CA LYS A 360 17.80 -12.68 -1.74
C LYS A 360 19.07 -13.48 -1.54
N GLU A 361 19.24 -14.01 -0.33
CA GLU A 361 20.26 -15.04 -0.07
C GLU A 361 20.05 -16.26 -0.97
N GLU A 362 21.11 -16.96 -1.34
CA GLU A 362 21.07 -18.13 -2.23
C GLU A 362 20.04 -19.18 -1.78
N ARG A 363 20.01 -19.48 -0.47
CA ARG A 363 19.08 -20.47 0.11
C ARG A 363 17.61 -20.07 0.00
N ARG A 364 17.31 -18.77 -0.19
CA ARG A 364 15.96 -18.21 -0.30
C ARG A 364 15.48 -18.03 -1.74
N ARG A 365 16.35 -18.26 -2.72
CA ARG A 365 16.00 -18.09 -4.12
C ARG A 365 14.87 -19.02 -4.55
N GLY A 366 13.90 -18.49 -5.28
CA GLY A 366 12.72 -19.19 -5.73
C GLY A 366 11.72 -19.53 -4.63
N LYS A 367 11.90 -18.99 -3.41
CA LYS A 367 11.07 -19.31 -2.25
C LYS A 367 10.57 -18.06 -1.55
N VAL A 368 9.41 -18.18 -0.90
CA VAL A 368 8.81 -17.17 -0.02
C VAL A 368 8.58 -17.81 1.36
N GLN A 369 8.94 -17.08 2.40
CA GLN A 369 8.65 -17.48 3.78
C GLN A 369 7.42 -16.76 4.31
N LEU A 370 6.47 -17.50 4.85
CA LEU A 370 5.33 -16.95 5.60
C LEU A 370 5.57 -17.20 7.08
N ILE A 371 5.38 -16.15 7.91
CA ILE A 371 5.61 -16.22 9.36
C ILE A 371 4.36 -15.75 10.10
N ASP A 372 3.83 -16.61 10.96
CA ASP A 372 2.75 -16.28 11.88
C ASP A 372 3.32 -15.86 13.23
N ALA A 373 3.48 -14.54 13.41
CA ALA A 373 3.88 -13.93 14.67
C ALA A 373 2.70 -13.41 15.50
N THR A 374 1.46 -13.75 15.16
CA THR A 374 0.25 -13.21 15.80
C THR A 374 0.16 -13.49 17.30
N SER A 375 0.86 -14.52 17.79
CA SER A 375 0.96 -14.86 19.21
C SER A 375 2.17 -14.25 19.93
N ILE A 376 3.06 -13.55 19.21
CA ILE A 376 4.29 -12.99 19.78
C ILE A 376 4.03 -11.55 20.20
N SER A 377 3.50 -11.36 21.40
CA SER A 377 3.27 -10.03 21.98
C SER A 377 3.15 -10.08 23.49
N THR A 378 3.42 -8.95 24.13
CA THR A 378 3.24 -8.73 25.56
C THR A 378 2.05 -7.80 25.79
N PRO A 379 1.06 -8.16 26.62
CA PRO A 379 -0.07 -7.30 26.91
C PRO A 379 0.35 -6.00 27.61
N LEU A 380 -0.24 -4.89 27.21
CA LEU A 380 -0.04 -3.61 27.89
C LEU A 380 -0.77 -3.59 29.24
N ARG A 381 -0.17 -2.94 30.24
CA ARG A 381 -0.83 -2.73 31.57
C ARG A 381 -2.11 -1.88 31.46
N LYS A 382 -2.16 -0.96 30.49
CA LYS A 382 -3.29 -0.09 30.18
C LYS A 382 -3.38 0.05 28.68
N ASN A 383 -4.57 -0.13 28.15
CA ASN A 383 -4.80 0.07 26.71
C ASN A 383 -4.58 1.54 26.32
N LEU A 384 -3.99 1.74 25.15
CA LEU A 384 -3.79 3.03 24.51
C LEU A 384 -4.70 3.10 23.27
N GLY A 385 -5.93 3.54 23.46
CA GLY A 385 -6.96 3.41 22.44
C GLY A 385 -7.24 1.92 22.14
N ASN A 386 -7.17 1.51 20.87
CA ASN A 386 -7.30 0.12 20.47
C ASN A 386 -6.04 -0.72 20.73
N LYS A 387 -4.88 -0.09 20.90
CA LYS A 387 -3.63 -0.81 21.18
C LYS A 387 -3.67 -1.40 22.58
N ASN A 388 -3.59 -2.72 22.68
CA ASN A 388 -3.62 -3.48 23.92
C ASN A 388 -2.41 -4.39 24.14
N CYS A 389 -1.51 -4.46 23.18
CA CYS A 389 -0.28 -5.24 23.26
C CYS A 389 0.89 -4.52 22.58
N GLU A 390 2.09 -5.00 22.83
CA GLU A 390 3.33 -4.54 22.22
C GLU A 390 4.23 -5.72 21.84
N ILE A 391 5.09 -5.52 20.86
CA ILE A 391 6.18 -6.45 20.54
C ILE A 391 7.44 -5.91 21.23
N ASP A 392 7.74 -6.46 22.39
CA ASP A 392 8.92 -6.10 23.17
C ASP A 392 10.22 -6.59 22.50
N GLU A 393 11.36 -6.35 23.16
CA GLU A 393 12.67 -6.73 22.62
C GLU A 393 12.80 -8.23 22.40
N GLU A 394 12.27 -9.05 23.32
CA GLU A 394 12.31 -10.52 23.19
C GLU A 394 11.39 -10.99 22.05
N GLY A 395 10.21 -10.39 21.91
CA GLY A 395 9.32 -10.64 20.78
C GLY A 395 9.97 -10.29 19.44
N ARG A 396 10.65 -9.14 19.33
CA ARG A 396 11.39 -8.77 18.12
C ARG A 396 12.50 -9.76 17.79
N LYS A 397 13.28 -10.18 18.80
CA LYS A 397 14.33 -11.21 18.64
C LYS A 397 13.75 -12.54 18.16
N ALA A 398 12.62 -12.96 18.71
CA ALA A 398 11.95 -14.19 18.30
C ALA A 398 11.47 -14.13 16.83
N ILE A 399 10.82 -13.02 16.42
CA ILE A 399 10.40 -12.83 15.03
C ILE A 399 11.60 -12.79 14.08
N LEU A 400 12.65 -12.07 14.45
CA LEU A 400 13.89 -12.02 13.67
C LEU A 400 14.53 -13.39 13.53
N GLN A 401 14.53 -14.21 14.60
CA GLN A 401 15.05 -15.56 14.58
C GLN A 401 14.25 -16.46 13.63
N LEU A 402 12.91 -16.38 13.64
CA LEU A 402 12.06 -17.09 12.67
C LEU A 402 12.43 -16.72 11.23
N LEU A 403 12.62 -15.42 10.95
CA LEU A 403 13.02 -14.96 9.63
C LEU A 403 14.41 -15.47 9.24
N THR A 404 15.41 -15.31 10.12
CA THR A 404 16.81 -15.56 9.78
C THR A 404 17.19 -17.04 9.79
N SER A 405 16.56 -17.87 10.62
CA SER A 405 16.78 -19.33 10.60
C SER A 405 16.37 -19.94 9.26
N PHE A 406 15.30 -19.42 8.66
CA PHE A 406 14.72 -19.95 7.43
C PHE A 406 14.40 -21.45 7.55
N GLU A 407 13.73 -21.81 8.63
CA GLU A 407 13.30 -23.18 8.93
C GLU A 407 11.79 -23.28 9.03
N GLU A 408 11.25 -24.44 8.68
CA GLU A 408 9.82 -24.72 8.83
C GLU A 408 9.49 -25.17 10.24
N ASN A 409 8.44 -24.58 10.80
CA ASN A 409 7.85 -24.96 12.07
C ASN A 409 6.36 -24.54 12.13
N GLU A 410 5.75 -24.55 13.30
CA GLU A 410 4.35 -24.14 13.44
C GLU A 410 4.08 -22.67 13.07
N GLN A 411 5.07 -21.79 13.25
CA GLN A 411 4.99 -20.34 12.99
C GLN A 411 5.67 -19.91 11.70
N SER A 412 6.42 -20.79 11.03
CA SER A 412 7.17 -20.48 9.82
C SER A 412 6.98 -21.57 8.77
N LYS A 413 6.61 -21.18 7.56
CA LYS A 413 6.43 -22.07 6.41
C LYS A 413 7.11 -21.50 5.18
N ILE A 414 7.68 -22.37 4.34
CA ILE A 414 8.48 -22.01 3.18
C ILE A 414 7.82 -22.59 1.94
N PHE A 415 7.53 -21.74 0.95
CA PHE A 415 6.84 -22.10 -0.28
C PHE A 415 7.69 -21.81 -1.52
N ASP A 416 7.52 -22.59 -2.58
CA ASP A 416 7.97 -22.23 -3.92
C ASP A 416 7.20 -20.98 -4.41
N ASN A 417 7.84 -20.08 -5.13
CA ASN A 417 7.19 -18.89 -5.68
C ASN A 417 5.90 -19.21 -6.46
N ARG A 418 5.86 -20.37 -7.16
CA ARG A 418 4.72 -20.79 -7.98
C ARG A 418 3.53 -21.29 -7.18
N GLU A 419 3.68 -21.58 -5.88
CA GLU A 419 2.58 -21.99 -5.00
C GLU A 419 1.47 -20.93 -4.88
N PHE A 420 1.84 -19.66 -5.10
CA PHE A 420 0.92 -18.52 -5.00
C PHE A 420 0.29 -18.15 -6.34
N GLY A 421 0.70 -18.80 -7.42
CA GLY A 421 0.21 -18.53 -8.76
C GLY A 421 -0.88 -19.50 -9.18
N TYR A 422 -1.81 -19.00 -9.99
CA TYR A 422 -2.88 -19.80 -10.57
C TYR A 422 -3.24 -19.31 -11.99
N TRP A 423 -3.74 -20.21 -12.80
CA TRP A 423 -4.47 -19.84 -14.01
C TRP A 423 -5.93 -19.58 -13.64
N GLN A 424 -6.42 -18.40 -13.91
CA GLN A 424 -7.85 -18.15 -13.96
C GLN A 424 -8.33 -18.51 -15.35
N ILE A 425 -9.03 -19.64 -15.47
CA ILE A 425 -9.60 -20.11 -16.71
C ILE A 425 -11.08 -19.73 -16.79
N THR A 426 -11.54 -19.48 -18.01
CA THR A 426 -12.95 -19.32 -18.29
C THR A 426 -13.48 -20.65 -18.83
N VAL A 427 -14.36 -21.28 -18.09
CA VAL A 427 -15.06 -22.50 -18.49
C VAL A 427 -16.34 -22.10 -19.20
N GLN A 428 -16.49 -22.59 -20.43
CA GLN A 428 -17.66 -22.37 -21.25
C GLN A 428 -18.36 -23.71 -21.56
N ARG A 429 -19.66 -23.63 -21.81
CA ARG A 429 -20.42 -24.76 -22.35
C ARG A 429 -21.10 -24.33 -23.63
N PRO A 430 -21.28 -25.25 -24.63
CA PRO A 430 -21.87 -24.90 -25.88
C PRO A 430 -23.32 -24.48 -25.74
N LEU A 431 -23.71 -23.43 -26.46
CA LEU A 431 -25.10 -23.00 -26.55
C LEU A 431 -25.94 -24.06 -27.23
N ARG A 432 -27.07 -24.44 -26.65
CA ARG A 432 -28.01 -25.41 -27.18
C ARG A 432 -29.38 -24.77 -27.30
N LEU A 433 -29.91 -24.70 -28.50
CA LEU A 433 -31.16 -24.04 -28.79
C LEU A 433 -32.12 -24.94 -29.55
N ARG A 434 -33.40 -24.72 -29.34
CA ARG A 434 -34.45 -25.20 -30.21
C ARG A 434 -35.37 -24.06 -30.65
N VAL A 435 -36.01 -24.18 -31.78
CA VAL A 435 -37.01 -23.23 -32.23
C VAL A 435 -38.27 -23.36 -31.38
N LEU A 436 -38.88 -22.26 -31.01
CA LEU A 436 -40.18 -22.23 -30.34
C LEU A 436 -41.29 -22.58 -31.35
N THR A 437 -42.17 -23.52 -30.98
CA THR A 437 -43.34 -23.90 -31.79
C THR A 437 -44.47 -22.87 -31.67
N ASP A 438 -44.50 -22.16 -30.54
CA ASP A 438 -45.51 -21.11 -30.27
C ASP A 438 -44.78 -19.81 -29.91
N ILE A 439 -44.77 -18.87 -30.85
CA ILE A 439 -44.06 -17.58 -30.72
C ILE A 439 -45.05 -16.49 -30.33
N ASN A 440 -44.83 -15.87 -29.18
CA ASN A 440 -45.61 -14.72 -28.79
C ASN A 440 -45.20 -13.44 -29.54
N TRP A 441 -45.78 -13.20 -30.68
CA TRP A 441 -45.44 -12.07 -31.54
C TRP A 441 -45.73 -10.70 -30.96
N ASN A 442 -46.51 -10.59 -29.88
CA ASN A 442 -46.74 -9.34 -29.20
C ASN A 442 -45.51 -8.87 -28.38
N GLU A 443 -44.71 -9.82 -27.94
CA GLU A 443 -43.50 -9.54 -27.19
C GLU A 443 -42.27 -9.30 -28.07
N VAL A 444 -42.36 -9.64 -29.37
CA VAL A 444 -41.27 -9.44 -30.32
C VAL A 444 -41.06 -7.95 -30.57
N GLY A 445 -39.95 -7.40 -30.14
CA GLY A 445 -39.59 -5.98 -30.25
C GLY A 445 -39.22 -5.48 -31.64
N LEU A 446 -39.99 -5.91 -32.67
CA LEU A 446 -39.80 -5.53 -34.08
C LEU A 446 -40.98 -4.65 -34.56
N LYS A 447 -40.75 -3.90 -35.65
CA LYS A 447 -41.82 -3.15 -36.30
C LYS A 447 -42.83 -4.11 -36.98
N GLU A 448 -44.09 -3.70 -37.11
CA GLU A 448 -45.13 -4.57 -37.65
C GLU A 448 -44.81 -5.14 -39.06
N ALA A 449 -44.23 -4.33 -39.95
CA ALA A 449 -43.77 -4.80 -41.26
C ALA A 449 -42.66 -5.87 -41.13
N GLU A 450 -41.70 -5.71 -40.19
CA GLU A 450 -40.65 -6.69 -39.91
C GLU A 450 -41.23 -7.97 -39.29
N LYS A 451 -42.27 -7.86 -38.44
CA LYS A 451 -42.97 -9.03 -37.87
C LYS A 451 -43.63 -9.87 -38.94
N ILE A 452 -44.33 -9.22 -39.89
CA ILE A 452 -44.96 -9.93 -41.02
C ILE A 452 -43.93 -10.67 -41.87
N GLU A 453 -42.83 -9.99 -42.22
CA GLU A 453 -41.72 -10.59 -42.95
C GLU A 453 -41.13 -11.80 -42.20
N CYS A 454 -40.93 -11.69 -40.87
CA CYS A 454 -40.42 -12.76 -40.04
C CYS A 454 -41.38 -13.95 -39.90
N LYS A 455 -42.69 -13.71 -39.76
CA LYS A 455 -43.71 -14.76 -39.70
C LYS A 455 -43.68 -15.60 -40.97
N THR A 456 -43.74 -14.95 -42.13
CA THR A 456 -43.70 -15.63 -43.43
C THR A 456 -42.38 -16.39 -43.64
N ALA A 457 -41.28 -15.85 -43.16
CA ALA A 457 -39.97 -16.51 -43.24
C ALA A 457 -39.92 -17.80 -42.41
N ILE A 458 -40.44 -17.82 -41.19
CA ILE A 458 -40.45 -18.97 -40.30
C ILE A 458 -41.36 -20.08 -40.81
N GLU A 459 -42.55 -19.72 -41.35
CA GLU A 459 -43.50 -20.70 -41.95
C GLU A 459 -42.89 -21.48 -43.12
N ASN A 460 -41.89 -20.94 -43.77
CA ASN A 460 -41.22 -21.57 -44.91
C ASN A 460 -40.03 -22.46 -44.53
N VAL A 461 -39.65 -22.55 -43.25
CA VAL A 461 -38.56 -23.40 -42.77
C VAL A 461 -39.14 -24.64 -42.06
N PRO A 462 -38.59 -25.85 -42.27
CA PRO A 462 -39.06 -27.04 -41.57
C PRO A 462 -39.01 -26.89 -40.05
N ALA A 463 -40.11 -27.27 -39.37
CA ALA A 463 -40.23 -27.12 -37.91
C ALA A 463 -39.26 -28.01 -37.12
N ASP A 464 -38.73 -29.03 -37.71
CA ASP A 464 -37.78 -30.02 -37.15
C ASP A 464 -36.31 -29.71 -37.50
N MET A 465 -36.06 -28.58 -38.17
CA MET A 465 -34.70 -28.22 -38.59
C MET A 465 -33.80 -28.00 -37.38
N PRO A 466 -32.63 -28.68 -37.27
CA PRO A 466 -31.69 -28.45 -36.19
C PRO A 466 -31.15 -27.01 -36.16
N LEU A 467 -30.88 -26.49 -34.96
CA LEU A 467 -30.24 -25.20 -34.74
C LEU A 467 -28.75 -25.35 -34.35
N ASP A 468 -28.10 -26.37 -34.89
CA ASP A 468 -26.65 -26.60 -34.72
C ASP A 468 -25.79 -25.59 -35.51
N ASP A 469 -26.37 -25.03 -36.61
CA ASP A 469 -25.78 -23.93 -37.38
C ASP A 469 -26.80 -22.76 -37.48
N TRP A 470 -26.60 -21.71 -36.69
CA TRP A 470 -27.47 -20.52 -36.75
C TRP A 470 -27.35 -19.79 -38.07
N ASP A 471 -26.17 -19.66 -38.65
CA ASP A 471 -25.97 -18.94 -39.89
C ASP A 471 -26.65 -19.69 -41.06
N GLY A 472 -26.57 -21.00 -41.10
CA GLY A 472 -27.30 -21.85 -42.05
C GLY A 472 -28.81 -21.76 -41.90
N TYR A 473 -29.31 -21.78 -40.63
CA TYR A 473 -30.72 -21.57 -40.35
C TYR A 473 -31.20 -20.16 -40.78
N ALA A 474 -30.43 -19.12 -40.44
CA ALA A 474 -30.72 -17.74 -40.81
C ALA A 474 -30.73 -17.51 -42.34
N CYS A 475 -29.86 -18.21 -43.09
CA CYS A 475 -29.88 -18.20 -44.55
C CYS A 475 -31.17 -18.79 -45.12
N GLN A 476 -31.71 -19.83 -44.52
CA GLN A 476 -32.97 -20.42 -44.94
C GLN A 476 -34.18 -19.55 -44.67
N LEU A 477 -34.12 -18.72 -43.60
CA LEU A 477 -35.13 -17.70 -43.34
C LEU A 477 -35.19 -16.63 -44.44
N LYS A 478 -34.15 -16.50 -45.30
CA LYS A 478 -34.02 -15.46 -46.33
C LYS A 478 -34.22 -14.03 -45.83
N LEU A 479 -33.99 -13.80 -44.55
CA LEU A 479 -34.04 -12.48 -43.89
C LEU A 479 -32.69 -11.78 -43.99
N LYS A 480 -32.70 -10.46 -43.88
CA LYS A 480 -31.47 -9.67 -43.69
C LYS A 480 -30.77 -10.14 -42.40
N LYS A 481 -29.43 -10.33 -42.43
CA LYS A 481 -28.64 -10.78 -41.25
C LYS A 481 -28.97 -10.01 -39.97
N THR A 482 -29.15 -8.70 -40.08
CA THR A 482 -29.50 -7.83 -38.93
C THR A 482 -30.89 -8.12 -38.37
N LEU A 483 -31.86 -8.46 -39.22
CA LEU A 483 -33.21 -8.81 -38.82
C LEU A 483 -33.27 -10.22 -38.23
N ALA A 484 -32.61 -11.19 -38.84
CA ALA A 484 -32.47 -12.56 -38.31
C ALA A 484 -31.82 -12.56 -36.91
N LYS A 485 -30.76 -11.75 -36.71
CA LYS A 485 -30.11 -11.60 -35.41
C LYS A 485 -31.03 -10.99 -34.35
N LYS A 486 -31.85 -9.99 -34.70
CA LYS A 486 -32.84 -9.39 -33.79
C LYS A 486 -33.98 -10.36 -33.47
N LEU A 487 -34.36 -11.21 -34.40
CA LEU A 487 -35.45 -12.19 -34.26
C LEU A 487 -35.05 -13.37 -33.35
N ARG A 488 -33.79 -13.82 -33.41
CA ARG A 488 -33.29 -15.01 -32.72
C ARG A 488 -33.74 -15.14 -31.25
N PRO A 489 -33.60 -14.13 -30.39
CA PRO A 489 -33.98 -14.24 -28.97
C PRO A 489 -35.46 -14.52 -28.70
N PHE A 490 -36.32 -14.22 -29.69
CA PHE A 490 -37.78 -14.38 -29.58
C PHE A 490 -38.30 -15.70 -30.14
N ILE A 491 -37.51 -16.35 -30.98
CA ILE A 491 -37.90 -17.61 -31.64
C ILE A 491 -37.13 -18.82 -31.16
N THR A 492 -36.17 -18.62 -30.25
CA THR A 492 -35.35 -19.71 -29.71
C THR A 492 -35.43 -19.76 -28.19
N VAL A 493 -35.30 -20.97 -27.66
CA VAL A 493 -35.16 -21.24 -26.23
C VAL A 493 -34.01 -22.22 -26.02
N THR A 494 -33.32 -22.07 -24.87
CA THR A 494 -32.28 -23.01 -24.47
C THR A 494 -32.90 -24.40 -24.18
N ASP A 495 -32.30 -25.43 -24.75
CA ASP A 495 -32.72 -26.83 -24.55
C ASP A 495 -31.46 -27.70 -24.39
N PRO A 496 -31.19 -28.24 -23.18
CA PRO A 496 -30.03 -29.08 -22.93
C PRO A 496 -29.96 -30.34 -23.79
N SER A 497 -31.08 -30.80 -24.31
CA SER A 497 -31.17 -32.00 -25.18
C SER A 497 -30.91 -31.69 -26.67
N ALA A 498 -30.93 -30.41 -27.04
CA ALA A 498 -30.67 -29.99 -28.41
C ALA A 498 -29.18 -30.12 -28.75
N LYS A 499 -28.88 -30.21 -30.06
CA LYS A 499 -27.49 -30.12 -30.53
C LYS A 499 -26.87 -28.79 -30.18
N ALA A 500 -25.56 -28.81 -29.96
CA ALA A 500 -24.77 -27.62 -29.74
C ALA A 500 -24.77 -26.71 -30.97
N VAL A 501 -24.92 -25.42 -30.81
CA VAL A 501 -24.74 -24.41 -31.86
C VAL A 501 -23.24 -24.25 -32.09
N GLU A 502 -22.81 -24.42 -33.34
CA GLU A 502 -21.41 -24.40 -33.72
C GLU A 502 -20.76 -23.04 -33.40
N GLY A 503 -19.65 -23.09 -32.69
CA GLY A 503 -18.86 -21.90 -32.35
C GLY A 503 -19.49 -20.94 -31.32
N GLU A 504 -20.62 -21.29 -30.68
CA GLU A 504 -21.27 -20.43 -29.71
C GLU A 504 -21.29 -21.04 -28.29
N ALA A 505 -20.88 -20.25 -27.30
CA ALA A 505 -20.99 -20.59 -25.90
C ALA A 505 -22.29 -20.03 -25.28
N ASP A 506 -22.85 -20.76 -24.31
CA ASP A 506 -23.98 -20.26 -23.51
C ASP A 506 -23.48 -19.25 -22.46
N PRO A 507 -23.84 -17.95 -22.57
CA PRO A 507 -23.38 -16.95 -21.62
C PRO A 507 -23.91 -17.14 -20.21
N LYS A 508 -24.97 -17.94 -20.02
CA LYS A 508 -25.57 -18.27 -18.71
C LYS A 508 -24.83 -19.42 -18.00
N LEU A 509 -24.08 -20.22 -18.75
CA LEU A 509 -23.31 -21.36 -18.25
C LEU A 509 -21.80 -21.10 -18.27
N LYS A 510 -21.42 -19.83 -18.46
CA LYS A 510 -20.05 -19.39 -18.32
C LYS A 510 -19.66 -19.36 -16.86
N ASP A 511 -18.55 -19.98 -16.50
CA ASP A 511 -17.99 -19.98 -15.15
C ASP A 511 -16.50 -19.69 -15.16
N THR A 512 -15.92 -19.45 -14.01
CA THR A 512 -14.51 -19.12 -13.85
C THR A 512 -13.89 -19.99 -12.76
N GLU A 513 -12.82 -20.71 -13.12
CA GLU A 513 -12.09 -21.58 -12.19
C GLU A 513 -10.65 -21.09 -11.98
N GLN A 514 -10.12 -21.38 -10.80
CA GLN A 514 -8.73 -21.10 -10.47
C GLN A 514 -7.94 -22.41 -10.39
N VAL A 515 -7.04 -22.61 -11.34
CA VAL A 515 -6.18 -23.80 -11.41
C VAL A 515 -4.79 -23.43 -10.88
N PRO A 516 -4.32 -24.03 -9.76
CA PRO A 516 -2.97 -23.76 -9.25
C PRO A 516 -1.88 -24.00 -10.31
N LEU A 517 -0.85 -23.14 -10.38
CA LEU A 517 0.27 -23.33 -11.33
C LEU A 517 1.01 -24.66 -11.10
N LEU A 518 0.94 -25.22 -9.91
CA LEU A 518 1.54 -26.50 -9.55
C LEU A 518 0.53 -27.67 -9.59
N TYR A 519 -0.68 -27.49 -10.15
CA TYR A 519 -1.62 -28.59 -10.29
C TYR A 519 -1.02 -29.67 -11.22
N PRO A 520 -0.94 -30.93 -10.76
CA PRO A 520 -0.34 -32.02 -11.55
C PRO A 520 -1.04 -32.20 -12.89
N GLY A 521 -0.33 -32.05 -14.00
CA GLY A 521 -0.88 -32.14 -15.35
C GLY A 521 -1.55 -30.86 -15.86
N GLY A 522 -1.54 -29.77 -15.08
CA GLY A 522 -2.01 -28.45 -15.49
C GLY A 522 -3.51 -28.36 -15.75
N ILE A 523 -3.91 -27.42 -16.61
CA ILE A 523 -5.32 -27.12 -16.91
C ILE A 523 -6.07 -28.34 -17.47
N ASP A 524 -5.47 -29.11 -18.37
CA ASP A 524 -6.13 -30.25 -19.02
C ASP A 524 -6.55 -31.32 -18.01
N VAL A 525 -5.64 -31.68 -17.09
CA VAL A 525 -5.94 -32.68 -16.06
C VAL A 525 -6.91 -32.14 -15.02
N PHE A 526 -6.82 -30.85 -14.66
CA PHE A 526 -7.81 -30.20 -13.82
C PHE A 526 -9.20 -30.28 -14.44
N MET A 527 -9.35 -29.95 -15.72
CA MET A 527 -10.62 -30.06 -16.44
C MET A 527 -11.17 -31.48 -16.38
N GLN A 528 -10.33 -32.48 -16.63
CA GLN A 528 -10.73 -33.90 -16.59
C GLN A 528 -11.19 -34.36 -15.21
N ASN A 529 -10.54 -33.91 -14.14
CA ASN A 529 -10.82 -34.39 -12.79
C ASN A 529 -11.92 -33.61 -12.08
N GLU A 530 -11.94 -32.28 -12.26
CA GLU A 530 -12.75 -31.40 -11.43
C GLU A 530 -13.96 -30.79 -12.17
N VAL A 531 -13.92 -30.68 -13.50
CA VAL A 531 -14.98 -30.01 -14.29
C VAL A 531 -15.79 -30.99 -15.12
N LEU A 532 -15.16 -31.80 -15.95
CA LEU A 532 -15.85 -32.69 -16.90
C LEU A 532 -16.73 -33.76 -16.26
N PRO A 533 -16.48 -34.26 -15.04
CA PRO A 533 -17.41 -35.18 -14.36
C PRO A 533 -18.78 -34.55 -14.09
N TYR A 534 -18.85 -33.22 -13.93
CA TYR A 534 -20.09 -32.48 -13.64
C TYR A 534 -20.65 -31.77 -14.90
N ALA A 535 -19.79 -31.43 -15.84
CA ALA A 535 -20.12 -30.72 -17.07
C ALA A 535 -19.37 -31.35 -18.25
N PRO A 536 -19.81 -32.51 -18.77
CA PRO A 536 -19.06 -33.31 -19.78
C PRO A 536 -18.80 -32.59 -21.11
N ASP A 537 -19.55 -31.53 -21.41
CA ASP A 537 -19.44 -30.73 -22.62
C ASP A 537 -18.73 -29.38 -22.38
N ALA A 538 -18.14 -29.20 -21.19
CA ALA A 538 -17.40 -27.97 -20.87
C ALA A 538 -16.04 -27.93 -21.58
N TYR A 539 -15.61 -26.74 -21.93
CA TYR A 539 -14.30 -26.48 -22.53
C TYR A 539 -13.73 -25.15 -22.02
N VAL A 540 -12.42 -25.00 -22.14
CA VAL A 540 -11.71 -23.77 -21.72
C VAL A 540 -11.69 -22.77 -22.88
N ASP A 541 -11.96 -21.50 -22.57
CA ASP A 541 -11.67 -20.37 -23.45
C ASP A 541 -10.18 -19.99 -23.25
N GLU A 542 -9.33 -20.46 -24.16
CA GLU A 542 -7.88 -20.26 -24.06
C GLU A 542 -7.50 -18.78 -24.10
N ASP A 543 -8.19 -17.98 -24.94
CA ASP A 543 -7.92 -16.54 -25.09
C ASP A 543 -8.27 -15.73 -23.82
N ALA A 544 -9.15 -16.26 -22.99
CA ALA A 544 -9.56 -15.66 -21.73
C ALA A 544 -8.79 -16.18 -20.50
N THR A 545 -7.78 -17.04 -20.70
CA THR A 545 -6.96 -17.56 -19.60
C THR A 545 -5.94 -16.53 -19.14
N VAL A 546 -5.94 -16.21 -17.84
CA VAL A 546 -5.07 -15.19 -17.24
C VAL A 546 -4.35 -15.76 -16.02
N VAL A 547 -3.07 -15.43 -15.85
CA VAL A 547 -2.30 -15.80 -14.65
C VAL A 547 -2.52 -14.78 -13.55
N GLY A 548 -2.94 -15.25 -12.37
CA GLY A 548 -3.09 -14.48 -11.14
C GLY A 548 -2.15 -14.96 -10.04
N TYR A 549 -1.94 -14.10 -9.04
CA TYR A 549 -1.19 -14.43 -7.83
C TYR A 549 -1.93 -13.94 -6.60
N GLU A 550 -2.09 -14.81 -5.61
CA GLU A 550 -2.66 -14.50 -4.30
C GLU A 550 -1.95 -15.28 -3.20
N LEU A 551 -1.98 -14.75 -1.98
CA LEU A 551 -1.36 -15.35 -0.81
C LEU A 551 -2.46 -15.66 0.22
N SER A 552 -2.97 -16.87 0.21
CA SER A 552 -4.00 -17.34 1.14
C SER A 552 -3.40 -17.64 2.52
N PHE A 553 -2.85 -16.60 3.19
CA PHE A 553 -2.06 -16.72 4.42
C PHE A 553 -2.75 -17.56 5.50
N THR A 554 -4.03 -17.29 5.78
CA THR A 554 -4.82 -18.00 6.80
C THR A 554 -4.96 -19.49 6.50
N LYS A 555 -5.02 -19.90 5.23
CA LYS A 555 -5.11 -21.31 4.83
C LYS A 555 -3.92 -22.12 5.34
N TYR A 556 -2.73 -21.53 5.33
CA TYR A 556 -1.49 -22.24 5.69
C TYR A 556 -1.26 -22.35 7.20
N PHE A 557 -1.88 -21.48 7.99
CA PHE A 557 -1.77 -21.45 9.46
C PHE A 557 -3.07 -21.81 10.17
N TYR A 558 -4.10 -22.25 9.41
CA TYR A 558 -5.37 -22.67 10.01
C TYR A 558 -5.18 -23.89 10.90
N LYS A 559 -5.55 -23.76 12.18
CA LYS A 559 -5.65 -24.87 13.13
C LYS A 559 -7.14 -25.17 13.32
N PRO A 560 -7.61 -26.40 13.02
CA PRO A 560 -9.00 -26.79 13.32
C PRO A 560 -9.28 -26.59 14.82
N VAL A 561 -10.39 -25.94 15.14
CA VAL A 561 -10.84 -25.82 16.53
C VAL A 561 -11.32 -27.20 16.95
N GLU A 562 -10.62 -27.84 17.88
CA GLU A 562 -11.14 -29.03 18.55
C GLU A 562 -12.36 -28.59 19.37
N LEU A 563 -13.55 -29.01 18.93
CA LEU A 563 -14.77 -28.86 19.70
C LEU A 563 -14.62 -29.70 20.97
N ARG A 564 -14.52 -29.03 22.12
CA ARG A 564 -14.55 -29.66 23.45
C ARG A 564 -15.97 -30.05 23.82
#